data_db323cb55584c6c60e0a5055b7cbcfdd
#
_entry.id   db323cb55584c6c60e0a5055b7cbcfdd
#
_cell.length_a   1.000
_cell.length_b   1.000
_cell.length_c   1.000
_cell.angle_alpha   90.00
_cell.angle_beta   90.00
_cell.angle_gamma   90.00
#
_symmetry.space_group_name_H-M   'P 1'
#
loop_
_entity.id
_entity.type
_entity.pdbx_description
1 polymer ?
#
loop_
_entity_poly.entity_id
_entity_poly.type
_entity_poly.pdbx_seq_one_letter_code
_entity_poly.pdbx_strand_id
1 'polypeptide(L)'
;MIAKIIKGTNFSGVVSYMLNKREGQVKVLQANGVRSFFPNDIAHDFNLQASMRPNVQKLVCHTILSFSAYDSERLTDATMVKIANEYLHEMGYGDTQNLIVRHSDRQHPHLHICINRIGNDGKTISDRNEKYRSTKICRELTERYGLTIGEGKQEVNRSRLRGEDKLRYEIFDTIKSILPQSQTWKDFVAELEQQDITTRFKTKGNTYVVQGIIFEKDGCSFSGSKIDHSCSFSRLNAVLERNSHKQEQINQQNEPMVHSVDESYFITDLSEAISEVFSMPTPSNGVDVDELRFQKKLRNRTNHKRRI
;
A
#
# COMPACT_ATOMS: atom_id res chain seq x y z
N MET A 1 -7.16 13.10 -1.58
CA MET A 1 -8.02 12.03 -2.17
C MET A 1 -7.25 10.73 -2.31
N ILE A 2 -7.88 9.57 -2.09
CA ILE A 2 -7.29 8.24 -2.31
C ILE A 2 -8.28 7.36 -3.08
N ALA A 3 -7.76 6.37 -3.81
CA ALA A 3 -8.58 5.40 -4.53
C ALA A 3 -8.29 3.96 -4.07
N LYS A 4 -9.36 3.17 -3.89
CA LYS A 4 -9.26 1.72 -3.69
C LYS A 4 -9.90 1.02 -4.88
N ILE A 5 -9.16 0.14 -5.54
CA ILE A 5 -9.60 -0.59 -6.73
C ILE A 5 -9.79 -2.06 -6.41
N ILE A 6 -10.96 -2.60 -6.74
CA ILE A 6 -11.34 -4.00 -6.55
C ILE A 6 -11.78 -4.56 -7.89
N LYS A 7 -11.19 -5.68 -8.30
CA LYS A 7 -11.61 -6.39 -9.53
C LYS A 7 -12.57 -7.50 -9.20
N GLY A 8 -13.64 -7.58 -9.99
CA GLY A 8 -14.69 -8.57 -9.84
C GLY A 8 -15.09 -9.23 -11.15
N THR A 9 -15.97 -10.21 -11.03
CA THR A 9 -16.53 -10.97 -12.15
C THR A 9 -18.04 -10.75 -12.31
N ASN A 10 -18.71 -10.14 -11.31
CA ASN A 10 -20.16 -10.05 -11.23
C ASN A 10 -20.60 -8.61 -11.02
N PHE A 11 -21.25 -8.03 -12.04
CA PHE A 11 -21.82 -6.69 -11.97
C PHE A 11 -23.00 -6.62 -11.00
N SER A 12 -23.89 -7.62 -10.99
CA SER A 12 -25.08 -7.62 -10.11
C SER A 12 -24.69 -7.49 -8.64
N GLY A 13 -23.63 -8.21 -8.20
CA GLY A 13 -23.15 -8.12 -6.83
C GLY A 13 -22.60 -6.73 -6.48
N VAL A 14 -21.85 -6.10 -7.40
CA VAL A 14 -21.31 -4.75 -7.17
C VAL A 14 -22.40 -3.69 -7.21
N VAL A 15 -23.31 -3.74 -8.18
CA VAL A 15 -24.43 -2.81 -8.29
C VAL A 15 -25.35 -2.91 -7.07
N SER A 16 -25.69 -4.13 -6.63
CA SER A 16 -26.49 -4.34 -5.42
C SER A 16 -25.78 -3.80 -4.18
N TYR A 17 -24.46 -4.04 -4.04
CA TYR A 17 -23.70 -3.48 -2.93
C TYR A 17 -23.71 -1.94 -2.92
N MET A 18 -23.62 -1.31 -4.09
CA MET A 18 -23.60 0.15 -4.22
C MET A 18 -24.96 0.79 -3.95
N LEU A 19 -26.07 0.10 -4.28
CA LEU A 19 -27.42 0.65 -4.20
C LEU A 19 -28.20 0.20 -2.96
N ASN A 20 -27.93 -0.98 -2.39
CA ASN A 20 -28.63 -1.53 -1.24
C ASN A 20 -28.05 -1.00 0.09
N LYS A 21 -28.34 0.25 0.40
CA LYS A 21 -28.05 0.87 1.71
C LYS A 21 -29.37 1.39 2.31
N ARG A 22 -29.30 1.89 3.53
CA ARG A 22 -30.45 2.55 4.17
C ARG A 22 -30.88 3.78 3.36
N GLU A 23 -32.15 4.06 3.36
CA GLU A 23 -32.71 5.23 2.69
C GLU A 23 -31.98 6.51 3.09
N GLY A 24 -31.71 7.38 2.12
CA GLY A 24 -30.94 8.61 2.34
C GLY A 24 -29.41 8.45 2.37
N GLN A 25 -28.88 7.22 2.41
CA GLN A 25 -27.42 6.99 2.43
C GLN A 25 -26.80 6.79 1.05
N VAL A 26 -27.60 6.72 0.01
CA VAL A 26 -27.18 6.44 -1.38
C VAL A 26 -27.76 7.49 -2.31
N LYS A 27 -26.92 8.02 -3.18
CA LYS A 27 -27.33 8.90 -4.27
C LYS A 27 -26.61 8.49 -5.55
N VAL A 28 -27.34 8.10 -6.59
CA VAL A 28 -26.79 7.90 -7.93
C VAL A 28 -26.48 9.28 -8.50
N LEU A 29 -25.22 9.56 -8.82
CA LEU A 29 -24.77 10.83 -9.37
C LEU A 29 -24.64 10.80 -10.88
N GLN A 30 -24.24 9.65 -11.44
CA GLN A 30 -24.07 9.47 -12.88
C GLN A 30 -24.29 8.00 -13.27
N ALA A 31 -24.96 7.80 -14.39
CA ALA A 31 -25.04 6.52 -15.08
C ALA A 31 -24.65 6.78 -16.55
N ASN A 32 -23.54 6.21 -17.00
CA ASN A 32 -23.06 6.36 -18.36
C ASN A 32 -23.13 5.02 -19.09
N GLY A 33 -23.87 4.97 -20.20
CA GLY A 33 -24.08 3.77 -21.00
C GLY A 33 -24.89 2.66 -20.32
N VAL A 34 -25.55 2.94 -19.19
CA VAL A 34 -26.45 2.04 -18.47
C VAL A 34 -27.71 2.78 -18.02
N ARG A 35 -28.84 2.05 -17.95
CA ARG A 35 -30.09 2.58 -17.36
C ARG A 35 -29.89 2.82 -15.87
N SER A 36 -30.55 3.82 -15.27
CA SER A 36 -30.31 4.22 -13.87
C SER A 36 -31.43 3.87 -12.90
N PHE A 37 -32.48 3.17 -13.35
CA PHE A 37 -33.70 3.03 -12.55
C PHE A 37 -33.71 1.80 -11.62
N PHE A 38 -33.31 0.63 -12.11
CA PHE A 38 -33.36 -0.61 -11.34
C PHE A 38 -32.03 -1.32 -11.34
N PRO A 39 -31.58 -1.87 -10.18
CA PRO A 39 -30.29 -2.57 -10.07
C PRO A 39 -30.10 -3.70 -11.09
N ASN A 40 -31.16 -4.44 -11.39
CA ASN A 40 -31.13 -5.55 -12.35
C ASN A 40 -30.91 -5.05 -13.78
N ASP A 41 -31.54 -3.94 -14.17
CA ASP A 41 -31.36 -3.34 -15.49
C ASP A 41 -29.94 -2.79 -15.68
N ILE A 42 -29.40 -2.12 -14.65
CA ILE A 42 -28.03 -1.64 -14.63
C ILE A 42 -27.05 -2.82 -14.83
N ALA A 43 -27.23 -3.88 -14.07
CA ALA A 43 -26.39 -5.07 -14.16
C ALA A 43 -26.54 -5.77 -15.52
N HIS A 44 -27.74 -5.80 -16.09
CA HIS A 44 -27.99 -6.35 -17.42
C HIS A 44 -27.25 -5.57 -18.50
N ASP A 45 -27.31 -4.24 -18.46
CA ASP A 45 -26.63 -3.38 -19.45
C ASP A 45 -25.12 -3.52 -19.39
N PHE A 46 -24.54 -3.60 -18.19
CA PHE A 46 -23.11 -3.92 -18.01
C PHE A 46 -22.75 -5.29 -18.61
N ASN A 47 -23.57 -6.32 -18.35
CA ASN A 47 -23.33 -7.67 -18.85
C ASN A 47 -23.45 -7.74 -20.38
N LEU A 48 -24.36 -6.98 -20.97
CA LEU A 48 -24.54 -6.92 -22.42
C LEU A 48 -23.24 -6.45 -23.11
N GLN A 49 -22.65 -5.34 -22.66
CA GLN A 49 -21.36 -4.87 -23.21
C GLN A 49 -20.23 -5.85 -22.88
N ALA A 50 -20.19 -6.40 -21.68
CA ALA A 50 -19.19 -7.36 -21.28
C ALA A 50 -19.21 -8.65 -22.12
N SER A 51 -20.37 -9.03 -22.67
CA SER A 51 -20.52 -10.20 -23.55
C SER A 51 -19.71 -10.12 -24.86
N MET A 52 -19.25 -8.92 -25.25
CA MET A 52 -18.31 -8.76 -26.36
C MET A 52 -16.95 -9.45 -26.11
N ARG A 53 -16.64 -9.78 -24.84
CA ARG A 53 -15.38 -10.46 -24.45
C ARG A 53 -15.63 -11.59 -23.43
N PRO A 54 -16.26 -12.68 -23.83
CA PRO A 54 -16.71 -13.75 -22.92
C PRO A 54 -15.54 -14.46 -22.19
N ASN A 55 -14.33 -14.41 -22.74
CA ASN A 55 -13.16 -15.06 -22.16
C ASN A 55 -12.44 -14.22 -21.10
N VAL A 56 -12.85 -12.96 -20.87
CA VAL A 56 -12.25 -12.10 -19.85
C VAL A 56 -12.90 -12.38 -18.49
N GLN A 57 -12.15 -12.92 -17.54
CA GLN A 57 -12.69 -13.31 -16.25
C GLN A 57 -13.03 -12.12 -15.33
N LYS A 58 -12.19 -11.08 -15.28
CA LYS A 58 -12.37 -9.93 -14.39
C LYS A 58 -12.89 -8.73 -15.16
N LEU A 59 -14.18 -8.72 -15.45
CA LEU A 59 -14.86 -7.69 -16.23
C LEU A 59 -15.17 -6.43 -15.43
N VAL A 60 -15.38 -6.57 -14.11
CA VAL A 60 -15.78 -5.47 -13.24
C VAL A 60 -14.56 -4.79 -12.64
N CYS A 61 -14.52 -3.46 -12.71
CA CYS A 61 -13.66 -2.63 -11.89
C CYS A 61 -14.50 -1.79 -10.92
N HIS A 62 -14.45 -2.11 -9.64
CA HIS A 62 -15.10 -1.34 -8.60
C HIS A 62 -14.06 -0.43 -7.95
N THR A 63 -14.17 0.86 -8.18
CA THR A 63 -13.29 1.87 -7.61
C THR A 63 -14.03 2.67 -6.54
N ILE A 64 -13.36 2.91 -5.40
CA ILE A 64 -13.87 3.75 -4.33
C ILE A 64 -12.94 4.96 -4.26
N LEU A 65 -13.45 6.16 -4.52
CA LEU A 65 -12.73 7.41 -4.31
C LEU A 65 -13.14 7.98 -2.95
N SER A 66 -12.18 8.13 -2.05
CA SER A 66 -12.39 8.70 -0.72
C SER A 66 -11.65 10.02 -0.58
N PHE A 67 -12.35 11.01 -0.02
CA PHE A 67 -11.87 12.36 0.21
C PHE A 67 -11.65 12.60 1.70
N SER A 68 -10.91 13.65 2.06
CA SER A 68 -10.76 14.05 3.45
C SER A 68 -12.09 14.61 3.99
N ALA A 69 -12.35 14.37 5.28
CA ALA A 69 -13.49 14.98 5.96
C ALA A 69 -13.40 16.53 5.98
N TYR A 70 -12.18 17.07 5.99
CA TYR A 70 -11.93 18.52 5.93
C TYR A 70 -12.40 19.15 4.62
N ASP A 71 -12.56 18.38 3.54
CA ASP A 71 -13.01 18.86 2.25
C ASP A 71 -14.55 18.78 2.07
N SER A 72 -15.29 18.29 3.08
CA SER A 72 -16.72 17.96 2.95
C SER A 72 -17.58 19.13 2.47
N GLU A 73 -17.32 20.35 2.97
CA GLU A 73 -18.08 21.55 2.61
C GLU A 73 -17.82 22.02 1.17
N ARG A 74 -16.66 21.70 0.62
CA ARG A 74 -16.22 22.08 -0.73
C ARG A 74 -16.61 21.06 -1.80
N LEU A 75 -16.92 19.82 -1.39
CA LEU A 75 -17.22 18.70 -2.28
C LEU A 75 -18.72 18.58 -2.55
N THR A 76 -19.21 19.44 -3.44
CA THR A 76 -20.56 19.28 -3.99
C THR A 76 -20.65 18.02 -4.86
N ASP A 77 -21.88 17.51 -5.11
CA ASP A 77 -22.09 16.36 -5.99
C ASP A 77 -21.50 16.62 -7.40
N ALA A 78 -21.68 17.82 -7.93
CA ALA A 78 -21.14 18.22 -9.23
C ALA A 78 -19.59 18.19 -9.25
N THR A 79 -18.96 18.68 -8.20
CA THR A 79 -17.50 18.66 -8.05
C THR A 79 -16.99 17.22 -7.95
N MET A 80 -17.67 16.37 -7.16
CA MET A 80 -17.28 14.97 -7.00
C MET A 80 -17.41 14.19 -8.32
N VAL A 81 -18.48 14.41 -9.09
CA VAL A 81 -18.66 13.81 -10.42
C VAL A 81 -17.58 14.28 -11.38
N LYS A 82 -17.24 15.58 -11.39
CA LYS A 82 -16.18 16.11 -12.22
C LYS A 82 -14.83 15.45 -11.93
N ILE A 83 -14.45 15.36 -10.65
CA ILE A 83 -13.21 14.68 -10.22
C ILE A 83 -13.24 13.21 -10.62
N ALA A 84 -14.36 12.52 -10.44
CA ALA A 84 -14.50 11.12 -10.81
C ALA A 84 -14.35 10.90 -12.32
N ASN A 85 -14.92 11.76 -13.15
CA ASN A 85 -14.79 11.66 -14.61
C ASN A 85 -13.35 11.96 -15.08
N GLU A 86 -12.65 12.94 -14.50
CA GLU A 86 -11.24 13.18 -14.78
C GLU A 86 -10.38 11.97 -14.36
N TYR A 87 -10.65 11.40 -13.17
CA TYR A 87 -9.98 10.18 -12.72
C TYR A 87 -10.22 9.01 -13.70
N LEU A 88 -11.45 8.79 -14.13
CA LEU A 88 -11.79 7.74 -15.10
C LEU A 88 -11.07 7.94 -16.42
N HIS A 89 -11.06 9.17 -16.94
CA HIS A 89 -10.37 9.51 -18.18
C HIS A 89 -8.86 9.24 -18.10
N GLU A 90 -8.21 9.73 -17.06
CA GLU A 90 -6.75 9.57 -16.85
C GLU A 90 -6.36 8.10 -16.57
N MET A 91 -7.27 7.32 -15.97
CA MET A 91 -7.11 5.87 -15.82
C MET A 91 -7.35 5.07 -17.12
N GLY A 92 -7.83 5.73 -18.20
CA GLY A 92 -8.17 5.09 -19.46
C GLY A 92 -9.57 4.45 -19.50
N TYR A 93 -10.44 4.83 -18.58
CA TYR A 93 -11.85 4.40 -18.51
C TYR A 93 -12.83 5.45 -19.04
N GLY A 94 -12.37 6.39 -19.86
CA GLY A 94 -13.20 7.48 -20.40
C GLY A 94 -14.24 6.98 -21.42
N ASP A 95 -13.96 5.90 -22.14
CA ASP A 95 -14.83 5.36 -23.20
C ASP A 95 -15.34 3.96 -22.82
N THR A 96 -16.09 3.90 -21.71
CA THR A 96 -16.76 2.67 -21.27
C THR A 96 -17.94 2.99 -20.35
N GLN A 97 -18.79 2.00 -20.13
CA GLN A 97 -19.90 2.10 -19.18
C GLN A 97 -19.39 2.34 -17.75
N ASN A 98 -20.04 3.25 -17.03
CA ASN A 98 -19.80 3.46 -15.61
C ASN A 98 -21.07 3.90 -14.86
N LEU A 99 -21.09 3.59 -13.55
CA LEU A 99 -22.11 4.04 -12.60
C LEU A 99 -21.37 4.68 -11.41
N ILE A 100 -21.68 5.96 -11.11
CA ILE A 100 -21.11 6.71 -10.01
C ILE A 100 -22.17 6.91 -8.93
N VAL A 101 -21.89 6.45 -7.73
CA VAL A 101 -22.80 6.50 -6.58
C VAL A 101 -22.08 7.15 -5.40
N ARG A 102 -22.71 8.14 -4.77
CA ARG A 102 -22.26 8.71 -3.51
C ARG A 102 -22.87 7.95 -2.35
N HIS A 103 -22.04 7.61 -1.36
CA HIS A 103 -22.48 7.10 -0.06
C HIS A 103 -22.30 8.15 1.03
N SER A 104 -23.25 8.22 1.95
CA SER A 104 -23.25 9.12 3.11
C SER A 104 -23.23 8.36 4.44
N ASP A 105 -22.74 7.11 4.44
CA ASP A 105 -22.65 6.23 5.61
C ASP A 105 -21.38 6.44 6.46
N ARG A 106 -20.52 7.39 6.08
CA ARG A 106 -19.27 7.72 6.77
C ARG A 106 -19.08 9.23 6.88
N GLN A 107 -18.24 9.66 7.82
CA GLN A 107 -17.90 11.07 8.01
C GLN A 107 -17.15 11.69 6.83
N HIS A 108 -16.30 10.91 6.13
CA HIS A 108 -15.56 11.37 4.97
C HIS A 108 -16.36 11.12 3.68
N PRO A 109 -16.47 12.11 2.79
CA PRO A 109 -17.13 11.94 1.50
C PRO A 109 -16.47 10.84 0.68
N HIS A 110 -17.27 9.99 0.04
CA HIS A 110 -16.72 8.97 -0.85
C HIS A 110 -17.70 8.59 -1.95
N LEU A 111 -17.12 8.18 -3.07
CA LEU A 111 -17.82 7.68 -4.25
C LEU A 111 -17.50 6.20 -4.46
N HIS A 112 -18.51 5.46 -4.85
CA HIS A 112 -18.35 4.15 -5.44
C HIS A 112 -18.57 4.25 -6.94
N ILE A 113 -17.66 3.67 -7.73
CA ILE A 113 -17.71 3.68 -9.18
C ILE A 113 -17.66 2.24 -9.67
N CYS A 114 -18.73 1.78 -10.29
CA CYS A 114 -18.73 0.52 -11.04
C CYS A 114 -18.35 0.82 -12.48
N ILE A 115 -17.38 0.12 -13.03
CA ILE A 115 -16.80 0.38 -14.36
C ILE A 115 -16.75 -0.93 -15.11
N ASN A 116 -17.16 -0.92 -16.38
CA ASN A 116 -16.95 -2.02 -17.29
C ASN A 116 -15.50 -1.98 -17.81
N ARG A 117 -14.76 -3.08 -17.70
CA ARG A 117 -13.41 -3.17 -18.27
C ARG A 117 -13.39 -3.48 -19.76
N ILE A 118 -14.54 -3.69 -20.37
CA ILE A 118 -14.68 -3.76 -21.81
C ILE A 118 -15.12 -2.38 -22.29
N GLY A 119 -14.33 -1.77 -23.16
CA GLY A 119 -14.64 -0.47 -23.77
C GLY A 119 -15.77 -0.56 -24.77
N ASN A 120 -16.31 0.58 -25.19
CA ASN A 120 -17.35 0.67 -26.22
C ASN A 120 -16.88 0.11 -27.57
N ASP A 121 -15.57 0.07 -27.80
CA ASP A 121 -14.93 -0.56 -28.96
C ASP A 121 -14.78 -2.10 -28.83
N GLY A 122 -15.28 -2.69 -27.76
CA GLY A 122 -15.16 -4.11 -27.47
C GLY A 122 -13.79 -4.57 -27.02
N LYS A 123 -12.81 -3.67 -26.80
CA LYS A 123 -11.48 -4.03 -26.29
C LYS A 123 -11.42 -4.04 -24.77
N THR A 124 -10.55 -4.88 -24.24
CA THR A 124 -10.32 -4.90 -22.79
C THR A 124 -9.41 -3.75 -22.40
N ILE A 125 -9.85 -2.92 -21.46
CA ILE A 125 -9.07 -1.81 -20.91
C ILE A 125 -7.99 -2.36 -20.00
N SER A 126 -6.74 -1.91 -20.27
CA SER A 126 -5.54 -2.41 -19.58
C SER A 126 -5.49 -1.98 -18.11
N ASP A 127 -5.20 -2.94 -17.24
CA ASP A 127 -4.93 -2.71 -15.80
C ASP A 127 -3.44 -2.77 -15.45
N ARG A 128 -2.56 -2.65 -16.45
CA ARG A 128 -1.11 -2.64 -16.22
C ARG A 128 -0.72 -1.46 -15.35
N ASN A 129 0.03 -1.73 -14.27
CA ASN A 129 0.47 -0.74 -13.28
C ASN A 129 -0.66 0.11 -12.68
N GLU A 130 -1.88 -0.42 -12.66
CA GLU A 130 -3.10 0.30 -12.28
C GLU A 130 -2.98 0.99 -10.90
N LYS A 131 -2.45 0.31 -9.89
CA LYS A 131 -2.28 0.88 -8.55
C LYS A 131 -1.33 2.08 -8.55
N TYR A 132 -0.22 1.98 -9.27
CA TYR A 132 0.74 3.07 -9.40
C TYR A 132 0.15 4.27 -10.13
N ARG A 133 -0.49 4.05 -11.30
CA ARG A 133 -1.19 5.10 -12.06
C ARG A 133 -2.25 5.78 -11.20
N SER A 134 -3.10 4.99 -10.54
CA SER A 134 -4.16 5.50 -9.68
C SER A 134 -3.62 6.38 -8.54
N THR A 135 -2.53 5.97 -7.88
CA THR A 135 -1.92 6.79 -6.82
C THR A 135 -1.41 8.12 -7.36
N LYS A 136 -0.75 8.11 -8.53
CA LYS A 136 -0.26 9.32 -9.19
C LYS A 136 -1.41 10.25 -9.55
N ILE A 137 -2.44 9.75 -10.23
CA ILE A 137 -3.63 10.51 -10.64
C ILE A 137 -4.36 11.08 -9.43
N CYS A 138 -4.56 10.28 -8.36
CA CYS A 138 -5.18 10.78 -7.14
C CYS A 138 -4.42 11.96 -6.52
N ARG A 139 -3.10 11.92 -6.54
CA ARG A 139 -2.27 13.03 -6.04
C ARG A 139 -2.42 14.27 -6.91
N GLU A 140 -2.31 14.14 -8.23
CA GLU A 140 -2.43 15.24 -9.20
C GLU A 140 -3.82 15.89 -9.12
N LEU A 141 -4.90 15.11 -9.02
CA LEU A 141 -6.26 15.61 -8.84
C LEU A 141 -6.44 16.29 -7.47
N THR A 142 -5.85 15.74 -6.40
CA THR A 142 -5.88 16.36 -5.07
C THR A 142 -5.26 17.75 -5.10
N GLU A 143 -4.11 17.89 -5.75
CA GLU A 143 -3.40 19.17 -5.93
C GLU A 143 -4.20 20.13 -6.84
N ARG A 144 -4.70 19.66 -7.99
CA ARG A 144 -5.48 20.44 -8.97
C ARG A 144 -6.74 21.06 -8.39
N TYR A 145 -7.44 20.31 -7.53
CA TYR A 145 -8.67 20.78 -6.87
C TYR A 145 -8.43 21.46 -5.51
N GLY A 146 -7.17 21.61 -5.10
CA GLY A 146 -6.81 22.18 -3.79
C GLY A 146 -7.39 21.42 -2.61
N LEU A 147 -7.52 20.09 -2.73
CA LEU A 147 -8.05 19.24 -1.69
C LEU A 147 -6.97 18.90 -0.68
N THR A 148 -7.39 18.49 0.51
CA THR A 148 -6.49 18.08 1.58
C THR A 148 -5.70 16.83 1.16
N ILE A 149 -4.37 16.92 1.22
CA ILE A 149 -3.48 15.78 1.07
C ILE A 149 -3.47 15.06 2.41
N GLY A 150 -3.97 13.83 2.44
CA GLY A 150 -3.94 13.01 3.66
C GLY A 150 -2.50 12.75 4.10
N GLU A 151 -2.22 12.91 5.39
CA GLU A 151 -0.89 12.69 5.99
C GLU A 151 -0.50 11.19 6.03
N GLY A 152 -1.15 10.38 5.23
CA GLY A 152 -0.87 8.95 5.08
C GLY A 152 -1.18 8.15 6.33
N LYS A 153 -0.21 7.35 6.83
CA LYS A 153 -0.41 6.46 7.98
C LYS A 153 -0.61 7.18 9.31
N GLN A 154 -0.28 8.46 9.40
CA GLN A 154 -0.38 9.21 10.65
C GLN A 154 -1.83 9.44 11.09
N GLU A 155 -2.74 9.66 10.16
CA GLU A 155 -4.17 9.92 10.42
C GLU A 155 -5.03 8.65 10.54
N VAL A 156 -4.45 7.46 10.42
CA VAL A 156 -5.21 6.22 10.55
C VAL A 156 -5.68 6.04 12.00
N ASN A 157 -6.98 5.85 12.18
CA ASN A 157 -7.55 5.56 13.50
C ASN A 157 -7.10 4.18 14.01
N ARG A 158 -6.10 4.18 14.89
CA ARG A 158 -5.49 2.97 15.46
C ARG A 158 -6.47 2.06 16.17
N SER A 159 -7.50 2.64 16.84
CA SER A 159 -8.49 1.89 17.61
C SER A 159 -9.39 0.99 16.75
N ARG A 160 -9.50 1.28 15.45
CA ARG A 160 -10.30 0.50 14.48
C ARG A 160 -9.52 -0.60 13.80
N LEU A 161 -8.19 -0.63 13.95
CA LEU A 161 -7.35 -1.66 13.35
C LEU A 161 -7.56 -3.00 14.07
N ARG A 162 -7.50 -4.10 13.30
CA ARG A 162 -7.65 -5.48 13.78
C ARG A 162 -6.62 -6.39 13.11
N GLY A 163 -6.27 -7.50 13.77
CA GLY A 163 -5.37 -8.52 13.25
C GLY A 163 -4.03 -7.98 12.78
N GLU A 164 -3.55 -8.49 11.65
CA GLU A 164 -2.25 -8.12 11.07
C GLU A 164 -2.08 -6.62 10.79
N ASP A 165 -3.16 -5.91 10.42
CA ASP A 165 -3.07 -4.47 10.19
C ASP A 165 -2.77 -3.71 11.48
N LYS A 166 -3.35 -4.14 12.62
CA LYS A 166 -3.07 -3.56 13.93
C LYS A 166 -1.59 -3.73 14.28
N LEU A 167 -1.07 -4.95 14.20
CA LEU A 167 0.34 -5.26 14.49
C LEU A 167 1.30 -4.48 13.57
N ARG A 168 0.98 -4.37 12.29
CA ARG A 168 1.79 -3.61 11.33
C ARG A 168 1.90 -2.13 11.70
N TYR A 169 0.81 -1.54 12.17
CA TYR A 169 0.83 -0.14 12.62
C TYR A 169 1.50 0.03 13.97
N GLU A 170 1.37 -0.91 14.89
CA GLU A 170 2.12 -0.92 16.15
C GLU A 170 3.62 -0.96 15.90
N ILE A 171 4.09 -1.87 15.05
CA ILE A 171 5.51 -1.93 14.65
C ILE A 171 5.94 -0.60 14.00
N PHE A 172 5.13 -0.03 13.11
CA PHE A 172 5.44 1.25 12.47
C PHE A 172 5.60 2.39 13.48
N ASP A 173 4.65 2.51 14.42
CA ASP A 173 4.65 3.56 15.42
C ASP A 173 5.84 3.40 16.40
N THR A 174 6.18 2.16 16.78
CA THR A 174 7.36 1.84 17.59
C THR A 174 8.66 2.20 16.86
N ILE A 175 8.84 1.78 15.60
CA ILE A 175 10.00 2.16 14.80
C ILE A 175 10.16 3.68 14.72
N LYS A 176 9.05 4.39 14.50
CA LYS A 176 9.05 5.86 14.38
C LYS A 176 9.46 6.56 15.69
N SER A 177 9.13 5.99 16.84
CA SER A 177 9.53 6.55 18.16
C SER A 177 10.97 6.27 18.52
N ILE A 178 11.48 5.07 18.21
CA ILE A 178 12.81 4.60 18.58
C ILE A 178 13.90 5.13 17.63
N LEU A 179 13.66 5.08 16.33
CA LEU A 179 14.65 5.38 15.29
C LEU A 179 15.36 6.75 15.44
N PRO A 180 14.71 7.85 15.85
CA PRO A 180 15.38 9.14 16.01
C PRO A 180 16.41 9.18 17.15
N GLN A 181 16.30 8.27 18.13
CA GLN A 181 17.14 8.21 19.32
C GLN A 181 18.25 7.17 19.17
N SER A 182 18.09 6.20 18.29
CA SER A 182 19.06 5.14 18.03
C SER A 182 20.21 5.66 17.17
N GLN A 183 21.45 5.29 17.54
CA GLN A 183 22.66 5.67 16.81
C GLN A 183 23.21 4.50 16.00
N THR A 184 23.12 3.29 16.54
CA THR A 184 23.61 2.06 15.90
C THR A 184 22.47 1.07 15.62
N TRP A 185 22.72 0.12 14.75
CA TRP A 185 21.82 -1.01 14.55
C TRP A 185 21.62 -1.83 15.82
N LYS A 186 22.65 -1.96 16.65
CA LYS A 186 22.60 -2.69 17.92
C LYS A 186 21.61 -2.03 18.88
N ASP A 187 21.71 -0.72 19.08
CA ASP A 187 20.78 0.03 19.92
C ASP A 187 19.34 -0.07 19.40
N PHE A 188 19.15 0.12 18.10
CA PHE A 188 17.85 0.08 17.46
C PHE A 188 17.16 -1.29 17.62
N VAL A 189 17.92 -2.38 17.43
CA VAL A 189 17.40 -3.75 17.60
C VAL A 189 17.10 -4.03 19.06
N ALA A 190 17.98 -3.67 19.99
CA ALA A 190 17.77 -3.88 21.43
C ALA A 190 16.52 -3.15 21.96
N GLU A 191 16.26 -1.92 21.50
CA GLU A 191 15.07 -1.18 21.88
C GLU A 191 13.78 -1.78 21.29
N LEU A 192 13.85 -2.33 20.07
CA LEU A 192 12.72 -3.04 19.47
C LEU A 192 12.38 -4.34 20.21
N GLU A 193 13.40 -5.08 20.65
CA GLU A 193 13.23 -6.30 21.45
C GLU A 193 12.56 -6.03 22.79
N GLN A 194 12.84 -4.88 23.44
CA GLN A 194 12.14 -4.44 24.65
C GLN A 194 10.64 -4.19 24.42
N GLN A 195 10.21 -4.01 23.17
CA GLN A 195 8.81 -3.82 22.77
C GLN A 195 8.20 -5.08 22.14
N ASP A 196 8.80 -6.25 22.40
CA ASP A 196 8.39 -7.54 21.83
C ASP A 196 8.39 -7.58 20.29
N ILE A 197 9.31 -6.83 19.66
CA ILE A 197 9.50 -6.82 18.22
C ILE A 197 10.86 -7.43 17.90
N THR A 198 10.88 -8.65 17.41
CA THR A 198 12.09 -9.30 16.90
C THR A 198 12.44 -8.85 15.49
N THR A 199 13.71 -8.76 15.19
CA THR A 199 14.21 -8.34 13.88
C THR A 199 15.04 -9.45 13.24
N ARG A 200 14.94 -9.56 11.93
CA ARG A 200 15.72 -10.49 11.12
C ARG A 200 16.18 -9.84 9.84
N PHE A 201 17.49 -9.88 9.58
CA PHE A 201 18.05 -9.36 8.33
C PHE A 201 17.94 -10.38 7.19
N LYS A 202 17.61 -9.91 6.01
CA LYS A 202 17.57 -10.71 4.78
C LYS A 202 18.79 -10.42 3.94
N THR A 203 19.61 -11.43 3.70
CA THR A 203 20.85 -11.32 2.92
C THR A 203 20.67 -11.78 1.47
N LYS A 204 21.60 -11.40 0.59
CA LYS A 204 21.62 -11.83 -0.81
C LYS A 204 22.32 -13.19 -0.92
N GLY A 205 21.52 -14.28 -1.03
CA GLY A 205 22.05 -15.64 -1.11
C GLY A 205 22.95 -15.95 0.09
N ASN A 206 24.14 -16.51 -0.17
CA ASN A 206 25.14 -16.83 0.87
C ASN A 206 26.14 -15.69 1.12
N THR A 207 25.76 -14.45 0.83
CA THR A 207 26.64 -13.29 1.06
C THR A 207 26.20 -12.53 2.31
N TYR A 208 27.13 -11.75 2.90
CA TYR A 208 26.83 -10.86 4.04
C TYR A 208 26.10 -9.57 3.63
N VAL A 209 25.77 -9.40 2.35
CA VAL A 209 25.09 -8.19 1.86
C VAL A 209 23.62 -8.22 2.27
N VAL A 210 23.26 -7.34 3.20
CA VAL A 210 21.88 -7.20 3.65
C VAL A 210 21.02 -6.52 2.58
N GLN A 211 19.94 -7.19 2.16
CA GLN A 211 18.96 -6.70 1.19
C GLN A 211 17.67 -6.18 1.81
N GLY A 212 17.41 -6.52 3.05
CA GLY A 212 16.15 -6.15 3.70
C GLY A 212 16.12 -6.50 5.17
N ILE A 213 15.07 -6.05 5.83
CA ILE A 213 14.80 -6.33 7.24
C ILE A 213 13.37 -6.85 7.38
N ILE A 214 13.18 -7.80 8.27
CA ILE A 214 11.90 -8.39 8.64
C ILE A 214 11.68 -8.11 10.12
N PHE A 215 10.49 -7.64 10.46
CA PHE A 215 10.04 -7.42 11.84
C PHE A 215 8.97 -8.45 12.16
N GLU A 216 9.03 -9.01 13.35
CA GLU A 216 8.08 -10.01 13.83
C GLU A 216 7.50 -9.60 15.19
N LYS A 217 6.19 -9.69 15.32
CA LYS A 217 5.44 -9.45 16.56
C LYS A 217 4.23 -10.37 16.61
N ASP A 218 3.99 -10.99 17.77
CA ASP A 218 2.84 -11.89 18.00
C ASP A 218 2.71 -12.99 16.92
N GLY A 219 3.84 -13.58 16.49
CA GLY A 219 3.87 -14.62 15.47
C GLY A 219 3.61 -14.15 14.03
N CYS A 220 3.44 -12.84 13.80
CA CYS A 220 3.27 -12.25 12.47
C CYS A 220 4.55 -11.60 11.98
N SER A 221 5.02 -11.96 10.78
CA SER A 221 6.25 -11.44 10.17
C SER A 221 5.95 -10.45 9.06
N PHE A 222 6.58 -9.28 9.07
CA PHE A 222 6.43 -8.24 8.06
C PHE A 222 7.79 -7.78 7.54
N SER A 223 7.98 -7.76 6.22
CA SER A 223 9.15 -7.07 5.66
C SER A 223 9.02 -5.56 5.90
N GLY A 224 10.13 -4.88 6.21
CA GLY A 224 10.12 -3.46 6.49
C GLY A 224 9.42 -2.62 5.41
N SER A 225 9.63 -2.92 4.14
CA SER A 225 8.95 -2.26 3.01
C SER A 225 7.44 -2.52 2.93
N LYS A 226 6.93 -3.62 3.53
CA LYS A 226 5.48 -3.87 3.65
C LYS A 226 4.86 -3.10 4.82
N ILE A 227 5.64 -2.84 5.87
CA ILE A 227 5.20 -1.97 6.96
C ILE A 227 5.09 -0.55 6.43
N ASP A 228 6.20 0.01 5.96
CA ASP A 228 6.27 1.30 5.27
C ASP A 228 7.55 1.40 4.43
N HIS A 229 7.55 2.29 3.42
CA HIS A 229 8.75 2.56 2.63
C HIS A 229 9.90 3.09 3.52
N SER A 230 9.59 3.89 4.52
CA SER A 230 10.55 4.43 5.50
C SER A 230 11.17 3.34 6.39
N CYS A 231 10.48 2.21 6.60
CA CYS A 231 10.95 1.06 7.38
C CYS A 231 11.76 0.06 6.56
N SER A 232 12.09 0.36 5.28
CA SER A 232 13.00 -0.48 4.50
C SER A 232 14.44 -0.39 5.05
N PHE A 233 15.20 -1.49 4.96
CA PHE A 233 16.59 -1.54 5.45
C PHE A 233 17.43 -0.34 5.00
N SER A 234 17.42 -0.03 3.71
CA SER A 234 18.20 1.09 3.15
C SER A 234 17.83 2.45 3.74
N ARG A 235 16.55 2.66 4.07
CA ARG A 235 16.07 3.92 4.66
C ARG A 235 16.42 4.02 6.14
N LEU A 236 16.25 2.91 6.88
CA LEU A 236 16.62 2.84 8.28
C LEU A 236 18.13 3.04 8.44
N ASN A 237 18.93 2.35 7.62
CA ASN A 237 20.39 2.48 7.61
C ASN A 237 20.83 3.94 7.38
N ALA A 238 20.26 4.60 6.38
CA ALA A 238 20.58 6.01 6.09
C ALA A 238 20.16 6.98 7.22
N VAL A 239 19.20 6.62 8.07
CA VAL A 239 18.85 7.42 9.25
C VAL A 239 19.82 7.16 10.38
N LEU A 240 20.16 5.91 10.67
CA LEU A 240 21.12 5.53 11.70
C LEU A 240 22.51 6.11 11.41
N GLU A 241 23.01 6.02 10.17
CA GLU A 241 24.24 6.67 9.75
C GLU A 241 24.23 8.19 10.00
N ARG A 242 23.11 8.87 9.72
CA ARG A 242 22.98 10.30 10.03
C ARG A 242 22.96 10.61 11.51
N ASN A 243 22.35 9.73 12.32
CA ASN A 243 22.29 9.91 13.76
C ASN A 243 23.68 9.76 14.39
N SER A 244 24.46 8.74 13.98
CA SER A 244 25.84 8.54 14.45
C SER A 244 26.74 9.73 14.11
N HIS A 245 26.74 10.21 12.87
CA HIS A 245 27.52 11.39 12.48
C HIS A 245 27.15 12.68 13.23
N LYS A 246 25.88 12.87 13.56
CA LYS A 246 25.46 14.03 14.38
C LYS A 246 26.05 13.96 15.79
N GLN A 247 26.09 12.78 16.38
CA GLN A 247 26.65 12.59 17.73
C GLN A 247 28.16 12.79 17.75
N GLU A 248 28.86 12.31 16.73
CA GLU A 248 30.30 12.54 16.57
C GLU A 248 30.64 14.02 16.48
N GLN A 249 29.85 14.81 15.73
CA GLN A 249 30.04 16.26 15.63
C GLN A 249 29.78 16.98 16.96
N ILE A 250 28.79 16.52 17.75
CA ILE A 250 28.54 17.08 19.10
C ILE A 250 29.66 16.72 20.06
N ASN A 251 30.16 15.49 20.00
CA ASN A 251 31.26 15.04 20.85
C ASN A 251 32.59 15.76 20.52
N GLN A 252 32.87 15.99 19.22
CA GLN A 252 34.04 16.77 18.78
C GLN A 252 34.00 18.25 19.19
N GLN A 253 32.84 18.82 19.39
CA GLN A 253 32.67 20.19 19.87
C GLN A 253 32.83 20.31 21.40
N ASN A 254 32.73 19.20 22.13
CA ASN A 254 32.79 19.13 23.59
C ASN A 254 34.10 18.57 24.15
N GLU A 255 35.07 18.12 23.32
CA GLU A 255 36.37 17.64 23.78
C GLU A 255 37.45 18.73 23.66
N PRO A 256 38.28 18.94 24.72
CA PRO A 256 39.51 19.70 24.57
C PRO A 256 40.49 18.88 23.74
N MET A 257 41.08 19.51 22.72
CA MET A 257 42.01 18.97 21.73
C MET A 257 43.00 17.95 22.30
N VAL A 258 42.85 16.67 21.95
CA VAL A 258 43.97 15.70 21.91
C VAL A 258 43.81 14.88 20.61
N HIS A 259 44.94 14.82 19.91
CA HIS A 259 45.11 14.25 18.57
C HIS A 259 44.98 12.72 18.50
N SER A 260 44.58 12.29 17.32
CA SER A 260 44.87 11.04 16.58
C SER A 260 44.00 9.80 16.79
N VAL A 261 43.43 9.31 15.69
CA VAL A 261 43.63 8.13 14.83
C VAL A 261 42.59 7.06 14.86
N ASP A 262 42.15 6.67 13.75
CA ASP A 262 42.17 5.37 13.05
C ASP A 262 40.84 5.03 12.34
N GLU A 263 40.90 5.01 11.03
CA GLU A 263 39.75 4.75 10.12
C GLU A 263 39.30 3.26 10.05
N SER A 264 39.90 2.37 10.85
CA SER A 264 39.65 0.92 10.77
C SER A 264 38.42 0.43 11.59
N TYR A 265 37.81 1.30 12.41
CA TYR A 265 36.75 0.90 13.35
C TYR A 265 35.34 0.74 12.73
N PHE A 266 35.09 1.35 11.58
CA PHE A 266 33.73 1.39 10.99
C PHE A 266 33.26 0.09 10.34
N ILE A 267 34.20 -0.80 9.96
CA ILE A 267 33.83 -2.07 9.28
C ILE A 267 33.60 -3.19 10.30
N THR A 268 34.22 -3.10 11.48
CA THR A 268 34.13 -4.12 12.54
C THR A 268 32.79 -4.12 13.27
N ASP A 269 32.18 -2.96 13.51
CA ASP A 269 30.95 -2.87 14.31
C ASP A 269 29.73 -3.45 13.58
N LEU A 270 29.66 -3.27 12.26
CA LEU A 270 28.58 -3.87 11.45
C LEU A 270 28.75 -5.39 11.33
N SER A 271 30.00 -5.88 11.24
CA SER A 271 30.29 -7.31 11.15
C SER A 271 30.11 -8.04 12.50
N GLU A 272 30.40 -7.41 13.63
CA GLU A 272 30.16 -7.96 14.96
C GLU A 272 28.66 -7.99 15.30
N ALA A 273 27.91 -6.91 15.05
CA ALA A 273 26.45 -6.89 15.24
C ALA A 273 25.73 -7.93 14.35
N ILE A 274 26.19 -8.12 13.12
CA ILE A 274 25.68 -9.15 12.23
C ILE A 274 26.08 -10.55 12.73
N SER A 275 27.30 -10.75 13.22
CA SER A 275 27.78 -12.05 13.68
C SER A 275 27.11 -12.50 15.00
N GLU A 276 26.84 -11.60 15.93
CA GLU A 276 26.09 -11.89 17.16
C GLU A 276 24.62 -12.28 16.87
N VAL A 277 23.97 -11.62 15.90
CA VAL A 277 22.60 -11.96 15.47
C VAL A 277 22.55 -13.29 14.70
N PHE A 278 23.64 -13.65 13.99
CA PHE A 278 23.73 -14.93 13.27
C PHE A 278 24.20 -16.12 14.15
N SER A 279 24.75 -15.87 15.33
CA SER A 279 25.17 -16.93 16.27
C SER A 279 24.05 -17.42 17.21
N MET A 280 22.87 -16.83 17.17
CA MET A 280 21.71 -17.34 17.89
C MET A 280 21.20 -18.63 17.23
N PRO A 281 20.93 -19.71 18.01
CA PRO A 281 20.42 -20.95 17.45
C PRO A 281 19.04 -20.72 16.83
N THR A 282 18.94 -21.00 15.53
CA THR A 282 17.66 -20.99 14.81
C THR A 282 16.74 -22.03 15.40
N PRO A 283 15.48 -21.68 15.80
CA PRO A 283 14.48 -22.70 16.10
C PRO A 283 14.16 -23.47 14.81
N SER A 284 14.26 -24.77 14.87
CA SER A 284 14.05 -25.69 13.77
C SER A 284 12.60 -25.67 13.28
N ASN A 285 12.45 -25.62 11.95
CA ASN A 285 11.32 -26.10 11.16
C ASN A 285 9.95 -25.41 11.30
N GLY A 286 9.80 -24.31 10.57
CA GLY A 286 8.52 -23.93 9.97
C GLY A 286 8.72 -23.72 8.47
N VAL A 287 8.19 -24.62 7.65
CA VAL A 287 8.25 -24.48 6.18
C VAL A 287 7.44 -23.27 5.77
N ASP A 288 8.09 -22.24 5.26
CA ASP A 288 7.43 -21.01 4.77
C ASP A 288 6.60 -21.35 3.51
N VAL A 289 5.27 -21.38 3.71
CA VAL A 289 4.29 -21.70 2.65
C VAL A 289 4.33 -20.72 1.51
N ASP A 290 4.73 -19.47 1.75
CA ASP A 290 4.85 -18.44 0.71
C ASP A 290 6.14 -18.58 -0.10
N GLU A 291 7.22 -19.06 0.50
CA GLU A 291 8.46 -19.43 -0.21
C GLU A 291 8.21 -20.63 -1.14
N LEU A 292 7.46 -21.64 -0.68
CA LEU A 292 7.05 -22.76 -1.53
C LEU A 292 6.14 -22.32 -2.69
N ARG A 293 5.24 -21.36 -2.47
CA ARG A 293 4.41 -20.77 -3.53
C ARG A 293 5.23 -19.95 -4.53
N PHE A 294 6.24 -19.25 -4.05
CA PHE A 294 7.14 -18.45 -4.90
C PHE A 294 8.04 -19.36 -5.74
N GLN A 295 8.62 -20.39 -5.18
CA GLN A 295 9.43 -21.39 -5.90
C GLN A 295 8.60 -22.15 -6.93
N LYS A 296 7.35 -22.49 -6.63
CA LYS A 296 6.41 -23.11 -7.57
C LYS A 296 6.06 -22.19 -8.76
N LYS A 297 5.98 -20.87 -8.52
CA LYS A 297 5.77 -19.85 -9.56
C LYS A 297 7.00 -19.67 -10.47
N LEU A 298 8.20 -19.76 -9.92
CA LEU A 298 9.45 -19.70 -10.69
C LEU A 298 9.64 -20.96 -11.56
N ARG A 299 9.35 -22.14 -11.03
CA ARG A 299 9.42 -23.41 -11.76
C ARG A 299 8.45 -23.46 -12.95
N ASN A 300 7.27 -22.91 -12.81
CA ASN A 300 6.30 -22.83 -13.92
C ASN A 300 6.71 -21.81 -15.01
N ARG A 301 7.47 -20.76 -14.67
CA ARG A 301 8.03 -19.80 -15.65
C ARG A 301 9.18 -20.40 -16.50
N THR A 302 9.99 -21.26 -15.93
CA THR A 302 11.09 -21.93 -16.63
C THR A 302 10.59 -23.04 -17.55
N ASN A 303 9.51 -23.73 -17.20
CA ASN A 303 8.92 -24.77 -18.05
C ASN A 303 8.14 -24.22 -19.26
N HIS A 304 7.68 -22.97 -19.19
CA HIS A 304 7.00 -22.32 -20.33
C HIS A 304 7.99 -21.79 -21.39
N LYS A 305 9.27 -21.55 -21.01
CA LYS A 305 10.34 -21.14 -21.96
C LYS A 305 11.02 -22.32 -22.67
N ARG A 306 10.71 -23.57 -22.33
CA ARG A 306 11.26 -24.77 -23.00
C ARG A 306 10.28 -25.47 -23.93
N ARG A 307 9.16 -24.84 -24.28
CA ARG A 307 8.14 -25.35 -25.21
C ARG A 307 7.76 -24.30 -26.28
N ILE A 308 8.75 -23.62 -26.83
CA ILE A 308 8.67 -22.90 -28.10
C ILE A 308 9.92 -23.29 -28.89
#